data_50b36455a15f45f105a77c4abec8e2a6
#
_entry.id   50b36455a15f45f105a77c4abec8e2a6
#
_cell.length_a   1.000
_cell.length_b   1.000
_cell.length_c   1.000
_cell.angle_alpha   90.00
_cell.angle_beta   90.00
_cell.angle_gamma   90.00
#
_symmetry.space_group_name_H-M   'P 1'
#
loop_
_entity.id
_entity.type
_entity.pdbx_description
1 polymer ?
#
loop_
_entity_poly.entity_id
_entity_poly.type
_entity_poly.pdbx_seq_one_letter_code
_entity_poly.pdbx_strand_id
1 'polypeptide(L)'
;MEALALPERTGGFANPKSSTGRIDVFTRVITDFGVEFDKAPPGYKGHLYLEVSPRTFPVLVRAGSRLSQIRFRRGNPAHSDAEIKRLHQESALVDGRANIDGGLALSIDLAGDKQTGLIGYRAKRHAGLIDVDRVNALPMNEYWEPIYNHGKNQLILDPDEFYILASRESVSIPPTHAAEMVPFNPLVGEFRVHYAGFFDPGFGAGLEGKGSRAVLEVRSREVPFILEHGQVIGRLIYERLTDRPEVLYGKSLSSNYQRQGLRLSKHFIQE
;
A
#
# COMPACT_ATOMS: atom_id res chain seq x y z
N MET A 1 -18.25 -5.31 12.84
CA MET A 1 -17.17 -4.45 13.40
C MET A 1 -17.73 -3.63 14.57
N GLU A 2 -16.88 -2.79 15.18
CA GLU A 2 -17.26 -1.93 16.30
C GLU A 2 -18.13 -0.76 15.85
N ALA A 3 -18.85 -0.13 16.79
CA ALA A 3 -19.55 1.12 16.54
C ALA A 3 -18.59 2.30 16.68
N LEU A 4 -18.78 3.34 15.86
CA LEU A 4 -18.08 4.60 15.96
C LEU A 4 -19.00 5.71 16.47
N ALA A 5 -18.41 6.67 17.20
CA ALA A 5 -19.00 7.94 17.54
C ALA A 5 -17.96 9.04 17.29
N LEU A 6 -17.99 9.62 16.09
CA LEU A 6 -17.00 10.62 15.70
C LEU A 6 -17.45 12.04 16.09
N PRO A 7 -16.52 12.94 16.44
CA PRO A 7 -16.79 14.36 16.58
C PRO A 7 -17.29 14.98 15.26
N GLU A 8 -18.09 16.03 15.33
CA GLU A 8 -18.74 16.66 14.17
C GLU A 8 -17.80 17.06 13.01
N ARG A 9 -16.53 17.36 13.31
CA ARG A 9 -15.55 17.77 12.30
C ARG A 9 -14.53 16.67 11.94
N THR A 10 -14.75 15.45 12.41
CA THR A 10 -13.81 14.34 12.21
C THR A 10 -14.48 13.27 11.38
N GLY A 11 -13.89 12.95 10.24
CA GLY A 11 -14.28 11.82 9.39
C GLY A 11 -13.29 10.67 9.52
N GLY A 12 -13.73 9.47 9.15
CA GLY A 12 -12.91 8.27 9.08
C GLY A 12 -12.68 7.84 7.63
N PHE A 13 -11.47 7.39 7.33
CA PHE A 13 -11.08 6.85 6.03
C PHE A 13 -10.42 5.49 6.25
N ALA A 14 -10.94 4.48 5.59
CA ALA A 14 -10.47 3.11 5.74
C ALA A 14 -9.68 2.64 4.53
N ASN A 15 -8.79 1.69 4.76
CA ASN A 15 -8.05 0.98 3.74
C ASN A 15 -7.73 -0.43 4.23
N PRO A 16 -7.57 -1.42 3.35
CA PRO A 16 -6.97 -2.70 3.74
C PRO A 16 -5.60 -2.47 4.37
N LYS A 17 -5.23 -3.31 5.32
CA LYS A 17 -3.84 -3.35 5.80
C LYS A 17 -2.94 -3.87 4.69
N SER A 18 -1.69 -3.42 4.63
CA SER A 18 -0.71 -3.92 3.65
C SER A 18 -0.59 -5.45 3.66
N SER A 19 -0.69 -6.09 4.82
CA SER A 19 -0.69 -7.56 4.90
C SER A 19 -1.90 -8.21 4.26
N THR A 20 -3.02 -7.53 4.21
CA THR A 20 -4.28 -7.96 3.59
C THR A 20 -4.24 -7.74 2.08
N GLY A 21 -3.79 -6.56 1.65
CA GLY A 21 -3.62 -6.25 0.23
C GLY A 21 -2.61 -7.17 -0.46
N ARG A 22 -1.48 -7.47 0.20
CA ARG A 22 -0.43 -8.36 -0.36
C ARG A 22 -0.81 -9.84 -0.47
N ILE A 23 -1.98 -10.23 -0.05
CA ILE A 23 -2.57 -11.54 -0.31
C ILE A 23 -3.86 -11.43 -1.15
N ASP A 24 -4.04 -10.30 -1.82
CA ASP A 24 -5.15 -10.02 -2.72
C ASP A 24 -6.53 -10.22 -2.06
N VAL A 25 -6.66 -9.78 -0.83
CA VAL A 25 -7.93 -9.72 -0.13
C VAL A 25 -8.46 -8.30 -0.16
N PHE A 26 -9.54 -8.13 -0.89
CA PHE A 26 -10.22 -6.86 -1.01
C PHE A 26 -11.13 -6.65 0.22
N THR A 27 -11.05 -5.49 0.84
CA THR A 27 -11.94 -5.11 1.95
C THR A 27 -12.57 -3.76 1.68
N ARG A 28 -13.85 -3.61 2.08
CA ARG A 28 -14.59 -2.35 2.05
C ARG A 28 -15.26 -2.13 3.39
N VAL A 29 -15.04 -0.98 3.97
CA VAL A 29 -15.79 -0.53 5.15
C VAL A 29 -17.07 0.13 4.69
N ILE A 30 -18.18 -0.26 5.29
CA ILE A 30 -19.52 0.23 5.01
C ILE A 30 -20.06 0.84 6.30
N THR A 31 -20.64 2.02 6.20
CA THR A 31 -21.35 2.71 7.30
C THR A 31 -22.86 2.60 7.15
N ASP A 32 -23.61 2.74 8.23
CA ASP A 32 -25.07 2.84 8.17
C ASP A 32 -25.46 4.00 7.25
N PHE A 33 -26.33 3.73 6.27
CA PHE A 33 -26.79 4.68 5.26
C PHE A 33 -25.68 5.33 4.41
N GLY A 34 -24.47 4.76 4.42
CA GLY A 34 -23.33 5.27 3.64
C GLY A 34 -23.57 5.13 2.14
N VAL A 35 -23.21 6.17 1.38
CA VAL A 35 -23.25 6.18 -0.10
C VAL A 35 -21.87 5.98 -0.73
N GLU A 36 -20.84 5.93 0.09
CA GLU A 36 -19.45 5.72 -0.32
C GLU A 36 -18.82 4.63 0.55
N PHE A 37 -17.99 3.78 -0.06
CA PHE A 37 -17.18 2.81 0.66
C PHE A 37 -15.97 3.48 1.32
N ASP A 38 -15.45 2.84 2.38
CA ASP A 38 -14.22 3.21 3.07
C ASP A 38 -14.23 4.62 3.68
N LYS A 39 -15.43 5.19 3.87
CA LYS A 39 -15.60 6.51 4.47
C LYS A 39 -16.64 6.46 5.59
N ALA A 40 -16.28 7.04 6.73
CA ALA A 40 -17.23 7.44 7.77
C ALA A 40 -17.32 8.96 7.73
N PRO A 41 -18.51 9.56 7.47
CA PRO A 41 -18.65 11.01 7.35
C PRO A 41 -18.35 11.71 8.68
N PRO A 42 -18.00 12.99 8.69
CA PRO A 42 -17.80 13.76 9.91
C PRO A 42 -19.03 13.69 10.82
N GLY A 43 -18.82 13.44 12.12
CA GLY A 43 -19.91 13.30 13.09
C GLY A 43 -20.65 11.96 13.04
N TYR A 44 -20.17 10.98 12.28
CA TYR A 44 -20.80 9.67 12.16
C TYR A 44 -20.98 8.99 13.52
N LYS A 45 -22.17 8.46 13.73
CA LYS A 45 -22.51 7.62 14.90
C LYS A 45 -23.27 6.41 14.39
N GLY A 46 -22.70 5.23 14.54
CA GLY A 46 -23.29 3.98 14.03
C GLY A 46 -22.32 2.84 13.98
N HIS A 47 -22.77 1.74 13.41
CA HIS A 47 -21.95 0.53 13.23
C HIS A 47 -21.10 0.61 11.98
N LEU A 48 -19.96 -0.07 12.02
CA LEU A 48 -19.14 -0.32 10.85
C LEU A 48 -19.30 -1.78 10.42
N TYR A 49 -19.47 -1.99 9.13
CA TYR A 49 -19.48 -3.31 8.50
C TYR A 49 -18.26 -3.46 7.62
N LEU A 50 -17.78 -4.67 7.45
CA LEU A 50 -16.65 -4.97 6.58
C LEU A 50 -17.04 -6.04 5.57
N GLU A 51 -17.07 -5.67 4.30
CA GLU A 51 -17.06 -6.64 3.21
C GLU A 51 -15.64 -7.18 3.05
N VAL A 52 -15.51 -8.51 2.94
CA VAL A 52 -14.22 -9.18 2.73
C VAL A 52 -14.34 -10.07 1.49
N SER A 53 -13.54 -9.77 0.47
CA SER A 53 -13.58 -10.47 -0.81
C SER A 53 -12.17 -10.94 -1.20
N PRO A 54 -11.81 -12.20 -0.90
CA PRO A 54 -10.57 -12.80 -1.40
C PRO A 54 -10.65 -12.95 -2.93
N ARG A 55 -9.58 -12.57 -3.63
CA ARG A 55 -9.54 -12.60 -5.09
C ARG A 55 -8.66 -13.73 -5.64
N THR A 56 -7.50 -13.94 -5.03
CA THR A 56 -6.52 -14.95 -5.48
C THR A 56 -6.45 -16.14 -4.53
N PHE A 57 -6.25 -15.90 -3.25
CA PHE A 57 -6.06 -16.97 -2.27
C PHE A 57 -7.28 -17.16 -1.38
N PRO A 58 -7.69 -18.40 -1.09
CA PRO A 58 -8.67 -18.66 -0.03
C PRO A 58 -8.08 -18.24 1.32
N VAL A 59 -8.89 -17.61 2.16
CA VAL A 59 -8.44 -17.11 3.47
C VAL A 59 -9.31 -17.61 4.61
N LEU A 60 -8.68 -17.89 5.74
CA LEU A 60 -9.35 -18.19 7.00
C LEU A 60 -9.34 -16.93 7.87
N VAL A 61 -10.54 -16.43 8.17
CA VAL A 61 -10.77 -15.23 8.98
C VAL A 61 -11.58 -15.61 10.22
N ARG A 62 -11.28 -15.03 11.37
CA ARG A 62 -11.98 -15.23 12.63
C ARG A 62 -12.52 -13.92 13.19
N ALA A 63 -13.45 -13.99 14.12
CA ALA A 63 -13.81 -12.82 14.91
C ALA A 63 -12.56 -12.27 15.61
N GLY A 64 -12.29 -10.95 15.41
CA GLY A 64 -11.08 -10.29 15.90
C GLY A 64 -9.91 -10.25 14.93
N SER A 65 -9.95 -10.96 13.79
CA SER A 65 -8.93 -10.80 12.73
C SER A 65 -8.87 -9.36 12.22
N ARG A 66 -7.66 -8.83 12.02
CA ARG A 66 -7.42 -7.42 11.67
C ARG A 66 -7.07 -7.29 10.19
N LEU A 67 -8.07 -7.04 9.35
CA LEU A 67 -7.91 -6.96 7.90
C LEU A 67 -7.84 -5.53 7.35
N SER A 68 -8.53 -4.60 7.99
CA SER A 68 -8.60 -3.20 7.58
C SER A 68 -8.03 -2.28 8.64
N GLN A 69 -7.79 -1.04 8.27
CA GLN A 69 -7.32 0.04 9.12
C GLN A 69 -8.12 1.30 8.83
N ILE A 70 -8.29 2.16 9.81
CA ILE A 70 -8.99 3.43 9.66
C ILE A 70 -8.08 4.57 10.12
N ARG A 71 -8.10 5.67 9.38
CA ARG A 71 -7.44 6.92 9.71
C ARG A 71 -8.49 8.00 9.90
N PHE A 72 -8.35 8.79 10.95
CA PHE A 72 -9.25 9.90 11.21
C PHE A 72 -8.66 11.20 10.67
N ARG A 73 -9.49 11.98 9.98
CA ARG A 73 -9.13 13.28 9.40
C ARG A 73 -10.06 14.36 9.91
N ARG A 74 -9.49 15.54 10.16
CA ARG A 74 -10.23 16.74 10.48
C ARG A 74 -10.04 17.78 9.37
N GLY A 75 -11.10 18.08 8.63
CA GLY A 75 -11.01 18.90 7.43
C GLY A 75 -10.25 18.21 6.29
N ASN A 76 -9.56 18.97 5.47
CA ASN A 76 -8.69 18.49 4.40
C ASN A 76 -7.22 18.71 4.77
N PRO A 77 -6.49 17.70 5.28
CA PRO A 77 -5.09 17.82 5.67
C PRO A 77 -4.10 17.63 4.52
N ALA A 78 -4.58 17.35 3.30
CA ALA A 78 -3.74 17.06 2.15
C ALA A 78 -2.93 18.30 1.72
N HIS A 79 -1.65 18.09 1.47
CA HIS A 79 -0.75 19.11 0.95
C HIS A 79 -0.93 19.32 -0.56
N SER A 80 -0.83 20.58 -0.96
CA SER A 80 -0.62 20.97 -2.36
C SER A 80 0.80 20.60 -2.82
N ASP A 81 1.01 20.55 -4.14
CA ASP A 81 2.35 20.30 -4.71
C ASP A 81 3.40 21.30 -4.23
N ALA A 82 3.02 22.57 -4.03
CA ALA A 82 3.93 23.59 -3.50
C ALA A 82 4.37 23.27 -2.06
N GLU A 83 3.46 22.77 -1.23
CA GLU A 83 3.77 22.35 0.13
C GLU A 83 4.59 21.07 0.17
N ILE A 84 4.31 20.09 -0.71
CA ILE A 84 5.12 18.88 -0.85
C ILE A 84 6.54 19.23 -1.31
N LYS A 85 6.72 20.14 -2.27
CA LYS A 85 8.03 20.62 -2.70
C LYS A 85 8.82 21.26 -1.56
N ARG A 86 8.15 22.09 -0.74
CA ARG A 86 8.76 22.71 0.46
C ARG A 86 9.17 21.65 1.48
N LEU A 87 8.25 20.74 1.78
CA LEU A 87 8.52 19.61 2.68
C LEU A 87 9.70 18.75 2.21
N HIS A 88 9.81 18.52 0.89
CA HIS A 88 10.94 17.80 0.30
C HIS A 88 12.29 18.54 0.47
N GLN A 89 12.28 19.87 0.43
CA GLN A 89 13.47 20.69 0.69
C GLN A 89 13.91 20.63 2.16
N GLU A 90 12.94 20.58 3.09
CA GLU A 90 13.20 20.47 4.53
C GLU A 90 13.59 19.06 4.95
N SER A 91 13.02 18.06 4.32
CA SER A 91 13.23 16.66 4.62
C SER A 91 13.07 15.84 3.34
N ALA A 92 14.13 15.22 2.86
CA ALA A 92 14.09 14.42 1.65
C ALA A 92 13.00 13.33 1.72
N LEU A 93 11.97 13.47 0.88
CA LEU A 93 10.82 12.55 0.83
C LEU A 93 11.09 11.33 -0.05
N VAL A 94 12.11 11.38 -0.89
CA VAL A 94 12.50 10.33 -1.84
C VAL A 94 14.01 10.35 -2.05
N ASP A 95 14.58 9.19 -2.33
CA ASP A 95 15.95 9.05 -2.78
C ASP A 95 16.07 9.50 -4.26
N GLY A 96 16.86 10.52 -4.53
CA GLY A 96 17.05 11.05 -5.87
C GLY A 96 16.11 12.21 -6.23
N ARG A 97 15.80 12.33 -7.53
CA ARG A 97 15.01 13.46 -8.03
C ARG A 97 13.52 13.24 -7.79
N ALA A 98 12.90 14.12 -7.00
CA ALA A 98 11.45 14.11 -6.80
C ALA A 98 10.70 14.59 -8.05
N ASN A 99 9.69 13.86 -8.47
CA ASN A 99 8.69 14.27 -9.45
C ASN A 99 7.38 14.58 -8.71
N ILE A 100 7.05 15.87 -8.57
CA ILE A 100 5.88 16.34 -7.82
C ILE A 100 4.95 17.09 -8.76
N ASP A 101 3.85 16.41 -9.10
CA ASP A 101 2.78 16.88 -9.96
C ASP A 101 1.50 16.10 -9.60
N GLY A 102 0.57 16.76 -8.89
CA GLY A 102 -0.57 16.09 -8.26
C GLY A 102 -0.18 15.08 -7.16
N GLY A 103 0.91 15.36 -6.41
CA GLY A 103 1.55 14.52 -5.43
C GLY A 103 2.94 14.03 -5.85
N LEU A 104 3.64 13.31 -4.96
CA LEU A 104 4.95 12.71 -5.24
C LEU A 104 4.77 11.43 -6.08
N ALA A 105 5.23 11.46 -7.33
CA ALA A 105 5.12 10.32 -8.24
C ALA A 105 6.01 9.15 -7.80
N LEU A 106 5.47 7.94 -7.92
CA LEU A 106 6.20 6.69 -7.79
C LEU A 106 6.20 5.96 -9.12
N SER A 107 7.36 5.43 -9.49
CA SER A 107 7.54 4.64 -10.70
C SER A 107 7.89 3.19 -10.38
N ILE A 108 7.66 2.29 -11.36
CA ILE A 108 7.89 0.85 -11.19
C ILE A 108 9.37 0.50 -11.38
N ASP A 109 9.90 -0.39 -10.53
CA ASP A 109 11.23 -0.97 -10.71
C ASP A 109 11.14 -2.33 -11.42
N LEU A 110 11.56 -2.38 -12.67
CA LEU A 110 11.71 -3.60 -13.46
C LEU A 110 13.17 -3.85 -13.87
N ALA A 111 14.12 -3.06 -13.36
CA ALA A 111 15.54 -3.38 -13.48
C ALA A 111 15.93 -4.56 -12.60
N GLY A 112 15.25 -4.68 -11.46
CA GLY A 112 15.41 -5.77 -10.52
C GLY A 112 16.56 -5.59 -9.54
N ASP A 113 16.64 -6.52 -8.62
CA ASP A 113 17.72 -6.59 -7.65
C ASP A 113 19.08 -6.84 -8.36
N LYS A 114 20.12 -6.14 -7.91
CA LYS A 114 21.43 -6.15 -8.57
C LYS A 114 22.14 -7.53 -8.55
N GLN A 115 21.81 -8.38 -7.58
CA GLN A 115 22.45 -9.68 -7.41
C GLN A 115 21.63 -10.80 -8.06
N THR A 116 20.32 -10.77 -7.89
CA THR A 116 19.40 -11.83 -8.30
C THR A 116 18.64 -11.52 -9.57
N GLY A 117 18.48 -10.24 -9.93
CA GLY A 117 17.61 -9.79 -11.02
C GLY A 117 16.12 -9.87 -10.71
N LEU A 118 15.74 -10.15 -9.45
CA LEU A 118 14.35 -10.28 -9.03
C LEU A 118 13.61 -8.94 -9.16
N ILE A 119 12.49 -8.93 -9.90
CA ILE A 119 11.65 -7.76 -10.11
C ILE A 119 10.30 -7.82 -9.40
N GLY A 120 9.84 -9.03 -9.06
CA GLY A 120 8.53 -9.21 -8.46
C GLY A 120 8.17 -10.65 -8.21
N TYR A 121 6.92 -10.84 -7.82
CA TYR A 121 6.31 -12.14 -7.64
C TYR A 121 4.95 -12.17 -8.32
N ARG A 122 4.62 -13.31 -8.92
CA ARG A 122 3.27 -13.63 -9.41
C ARG A 122 2.62 -14.64 -8.47
N ALA A 123 1.37 -14.42 -8.13
CA ALA A 123 0.61 -15.36 -7.31
C ALA A 123 0.31 -16.65 -8.10
N LYS A 124 0.50 -17.79 -7.47
CA LYS A 124 0.13 -19.08 -8.05
C LYS A 124 -1.37 -19.33 -7.95
N ARG A 125 -1.96 -19.87 -9.00
CA ARG A 125 -3.34 -20.34 -8.97
C ARG A 125 -3.46 -21.62 -8.13
N HIS A 126 -4.61 -21.81 -7.50
CA HIS A 126 -4.92 -22.99 -6.71
C HIS A 126 -3.95 -23.26 -5.55
N ALA A 127 -3.37 -22.20 -4.99
CA ALA A 127 -2.56 -22.30 -3.78
C ALA A 127 -3.42 -22.58 -2.54
N GLY A 128 -2.77 -22.98 -1.45
CA GLY A 128 -3.41 -23.36 -0.20
C GLY A 128 -4.14 -22.23 0.54
N LEU A 129 -4.83 -22.60 1.61
CA LEU A 129 -5.54 -21.68 2.51
C LEU A 129 -4.54 -20.81 3.30
N ILE A 130 -4.80 -19.52 3.35
CA ILE A 130 -4.03 -18.56 4.17
C ILE A 130 -4.80 -18.24 5.45
N ASP A 131 -4.26 -18.62 6.60
CA ASP A 131 -4.74 -18.18 7.90
C ASP A 131 -4.19 -16.76 8.16
N VAL A 132 -5.06 -15.74 8.12
CA VAL A 132 -4.67 -14.33 8.21
C VAL A 132 -4.07 -13.93 9.57
N ASP A 133 -4.25 -14.75 10.59
CA ASP A 133 -3.74 -14.49 11.94
C ASP A 133 -2.35 -15.12 12.17
N ARG A 134 -1.91 -16.00 11.29
CA ARG A 134 -0.58 -16.60 11.35
C ARG A 134 0.46 -15.74 10.65
N VAL A 135 1.62 -15.61 11.28
CA VAL A 135 2.76 -14.86 10.77
C VAL A 135 3.91 -15.83 10.53
N ASN A 136 4.63 -15.67 9.41
CA ASN A 136 5.82 -16.46 9.09
C ASN A 136 5.58 -17.98 9.09
N ALA A 137 4.42 -18.41 8.55
CA ALA A 137 3.95 -19.78 8.67
C ALA A 137 3.85 -20.53 7.33
N LEU A 138 3.90 -19.80 6.19
CA LEU A 138 3.64 -20.38 4.88
C LEU A 138 4.91 -20.37 4.01
N PRO A 139 5.27 -21.49 3.38
CA PRO A 139 6.36 -21.54 2.42
C PRO A 139 6.07 -20.66 1.20
N MET A 140 6.95 -19.72 0.88
CA MET A 140 6.74 -18.76 -0.20
C MET A 140 6.53 -19.46 -1.55
N ASN A 141 7.34 -20.47 -1.83
CA ASN A 141 7.34 -21.20 -3.11
C ASN A 141 6.05 -21.97 -3.41
N GLU A 142 5.19 -22.22 -2.43
CA GLU A 142 3.89 -22.86 -2.65
C GLU A 142 2.84 -21.86 -3.17
N TYR A 143 3.00 -20.57 -2.89
CA TYR A 143 2.04 -19.52 -3.19
C TYR A 143 2.50 -18.55 -4.27
N TRP A 144 3.82 -18.38 -4.46
CA TRP A 144 4.39 -17.34 -5.29
C TRP A 144 5.40 -17.90 -6.27
N GLU A 145 5.42 -17.31 -7.45
CA GLU A 145 6.41 -17.53 -8.49
C GLU A 145 7.27 -16.25 -8.60
N PRO A 146 8.59 -16.34 -8.38
CA PRO A 146 9.47 -15.20 -8.55
C PRO A 146 9.61 -14.83 -10.04
N ILE A 147 9.65 -13.54 -10.31
CA ILE A 147 9.82 -12.98 -11.66
C ILE A 147 11.17 -12.28 -11.73
N TYR A 148 11.95 -12.64 -12.75
CA TYR A 148 13.29 -12.08 -12.95
C TYR A 148 13.34 -11.21 -14.21
N ASN A 149 14.18 -10.17 -14.17
CA ASN A 149 14.49 -9.39 -15.35
C ASN A 149 15.40 -10.16 -16.31
N HIS A 150 14.93 -10.35 -17.52
CA HIS A 150 15.71 -10.99 -18.60
C HIS A 150 16.33 -9.96 -19.56
N GLY A 151 16.67 -8.77 -19.07
CA GLY A 151 17.36 -7.71 -19.82
C GLY A 151 16.45 -6.78 -20.62
N LYS A 152 15.13 -7.00 -20.62
CA LYS A 152 14.18 -6.14 -21.35
C LYS A 152 13.64 -4.98 -20.53
N ASN A 153 13.78 -5.02 -19.19
CA ASN A 153 13.23 -4.02 -18.26
C ASN A 153 11.72 -3.79 -18.46
N GLN A 154 11.00 -4.82 -18.86
CA GLN A 154 9.58 -4.84 -19.13
C GLN A 154 8.93 -6.03 -18.46
N LEU A 155 7.65 -5.91 -18.12
CA LEU A 155 6.81 -6.99 -17.62
C LEU A 155 5.45 -6.95 -18.31
N ILE A 156 5.03 -8.09 -18.86
CA ILE A 156 3.67 -8.27 -19.34
C ILE A 156 2.82 -8.77 -18.17
N LEU A 157 1.80 -8.02 -17.82
CA LEU A 157 0.80 -8.43 -16.85
C LEU A 157 -0.30 -9.19 -17.59
N ASP A 158 -0.49 -10.45 -17.23
CA ASP A 158 -1.58 -11.26 -17.77
C ASP A 158 -2.91 -10.88 -17.08
N PRO A 159 -4.05 -10.99 -17.78
CA PRO A 159 -5.36 -10.74 -17.21
C PRO A 159 -5.64 -11.64 -16.00
N ASP A 160 -6.29 -11.06 -15.00
CA ASP A 160 -6.69 -11.75 -13.75
C ASP A 160 -5.56 -12.35 -12.92
N GLU A 161 -4.29 -12.13 -13.30
CA GLU A 161 -3.15 -12.50 -12.47
C GLU A 161 -2.82 -11.41 -11.44
N PHE A 162 -2.32 -11.83 -10.29
CA PHE A 162 -1.94 -10.94 -9.20
C PHE A 162 -0.43 -10.90 -9.02
N TYR A 163 0.10 -9.68 -8.92
CA TYR A 163 1.54 -9.43 -8.85
C TYR A 163 1.89 -8.60 -7.61
N ILE A 164 3.03 -8.90 -7.01
CA ILE A 164 3.69 -8.04 -6.03
C ILE A 164 4.96 -7.48 -6.67
N LEU A 165 4.98 -6.17 -6.82
CA LEU A 165 6.10 -5.42 -7.41
C LEU A 165 6.60 -4.37 -6.41
N ALA A 166 7.61 -3.59 -6.78
CA ALA A 166 8.13 -2.52 -5.93
C ALA A 166 8.33 -1.21 -6.70
N SER A 167 8.25 -0.09 -5.99
CA SER A 167 8.63 1.20 -6.53
C SER A 167 10.13 1.27 -6.78
N ARG A 168 10.51 2.06 -7.77
CA ARG A 168 11.91 2.42 -8.01
C ARG A 168 12.42 3.33 -6.90
N GLU A 169 11.62 4.30 -6.52
CA GLU A 169 11.92 5.26 -5.48
C GLU A 169 11.81 4.62 -4.09
N SER A 170 12.75 4.98 -3.22
CA SER A 170 12.64 4.76 -1.78
C SER A 170 12.09 6.02 -1.14
N VAL A 171 10.98 5.88 -0.42
CA VAL A 171 10.25 7.01 0.15
C VAL A 171 10.44 7.15 1.65
N SER A 172 10.29 8.37 2.14
CA SER A 172 10.34 8.70 3.56
C SER A 172 9.13 9.55 3.95
N ILE A 173 8.46 9.13 5.00
CA ILE A 173 7.35 9.88 5.58
C ILE A 173 7.84 10.52 6.88
N PRO A 174 7.94 11.86 6.93
CA PRO A 174 8.37 12.55 8.14
C PRO A 174 7.47 12.23 9.34
N PRO A 175 7.99 12.28 10.58
CA PRO A 175 7.22 11.96 11.78
C PRO A 175 5.98 12.83 12.02
N THR A 176 5.91 14.01 11.40
CA THR A 176 4.82 14.97 11.49
C THR A 176 3.79 14.84 10.37
N HIS A 177 3.99 13.87 9.48
CA HIS A 177 3.16 13.66 8.32
C HIS A 177 2.73 12.19 8.20
N ALA A 178 1.68 11.99 7.47
CA ALA A 178 1.27 10.71 6.92
C ALA A 178 1.18 10.86 5.39
N ALA A 179 1.06 9.75 4.68
CA ALA A 179 0.76 9.81 3.25
C ALA A 179 -0.24 8.73 2.86
N GLU A 180 -0.87 8.95 1.71
CA GLU A 180 -1.75 7.99 1.07
C GLU A 180 -1.33 7.84 -0.39
N MET A 181 -1.23 6.60 -0.85
CA MET A 181 -0.98 6.35 -2.26
C MET A 181 -2.30 6.43 -3.03
N VAL A 182 -2.34 7.34 -3.99
CA VAL A 182 -3.42 7.44 -4.96
C VAL A 182 -2.97 6.74 -6.24
N PRO A 183 -3.74 5.77 -6.75
CA PRO A 183 -3.39 5.08 -7.98
C PRO A 183 -3.35 6.05 -9.16
N PHE A 184 -2.63 5.67 -10.20
CA PHE A 184 -2.66 6.36 -11.50
C PHE A 184 -4.11 6.47 -12.00
N ASN A 185 -4.44 7.55 -12.74
CA ASN A 185 -5.81 7.86 -13.14
C ASN A 185 -6.51 6.64 -13.77
N PRO A 186 -7.56 6.12 -13.13
CA PRO A 186 -8.26 4.92 -13.59
C PRO A 186 -9.01 5.11 -14.92
N LEU A 187 -9.10 6.35 -15.42
CA LEU A 187 -9.70 6.65 -16.73
C LEU A 187 -8.75 6.36 -17.91
N VAL A 188 -7.49 6.05 -17.66
CA VAL A 188 -6.44 5.95 -18.70
C VAL A 188 -5.95 4.52 -18.92
N GLY A 189 -6.58 3.49 -18.34
CA GLY A 189 -6.13 2.12 -18.65
C GLY A 189 -6.72 1.00 -17.81
N GLU A 190 -6.56 -0.20 -18.32
CA GLU A 190 -6.94 -1.49 -17.75
C GLU A 190 -6.08 -1.92 -16.54
N PHE A 191 -4.97 -1.20 -16.31
CA PHE A 191 -4.03 -1.47 -15.25
C PHE A 191 -4.45 -0.75 -13.96
N ARG A 192 -4.45 -1.48 -12.86
CA ARG A 192 -4.70 -0.93 -11.51
C ARG A 192 -3.62 -1.38 -10.54
N VAL A 193 -3.07 -0.42 -9.83
CA VAL A 193 -2.46 -0.67 -8.53
C VAL A 193 -3.61 -0.81 -7.55
N HIS A 194 -3.81 -2.01 -7.05
CA HIS A 194 -4.83 -2.29 -6.05
C HIS A 194 -4.31 -1.92 -4.66
N TYR A 195 -5.25 -1.66 -3.74
CA TYR A 195 -4.94 -1.46 -2.33
C TYR A 195 -4.00 -0.27 -2.05
N ALA A 196 -4.27 0.87 -2.72
CA ALA A 196 -3.63 2.13 -2.38
C ALA A 196 -3.63 2.32 -0.86
N GLY A 197 -2.45 2.20 -0.24
CA GLY A 197 -2.32 2.06 1.20
C GLY A 197 -1.99 3.37 1.90
N PHE A 198 -2.23 3.38 3.20
CA PHE A 198 -1.72 4.41 4.07
C PHE A 198 -0.23 4.18 4.36
N PHE A 199 0.52 5.26 4.30
CA PHE A 199 1.90 5.32 4.75
C PHE A 199 1.94 6.08 6.08
N ASP A 200 2.35 5.38 7.10
CA ASP A 200 2.32 5.90 8.46
C ASP A 200 3.53 6.80 8.77
N PRO A 201 3.39 7.73 9.75
CA PRO A 201 4.47 8.58 10.21
C PRO A 201 5.70 7.79 10.61
N GLY A 202 6.85 8.12 10.03
CA GLY A 202 8.11 7.42 10.27
C GLY A 202 8.44 6.29 9.28
N PHE A 203 7.55 5.94 8.34
CA PHE A 203 7.87 4.98 7.29
C PHE A 203 9.07 5.47 6.46
N GLY A 204 10.11 4.65 6.36
CA GLY A 204 11.35 5.00 5.67
C GLY A 204 12.17 6.13 6.32
N ALA A 205 11.68 6.78 7.37
CA ALA A 205 12.41 7.85 8.04
C ALA A 205 13.54 7.33 8.94
N GLY A 206 14.61 8.12 9.09
CA GLY A 206 15.74 7.77 9.93
C GLY A 206 16.65 6.65 9.39
N LEU A 207 16.54 6.34 8.11
CA LEU A 207 17.38 5.36 7.40
C LEU A 207 18.55 6.04 6.67
N GLU A 208 19.14 7.07 7.25
CA GLU A 208 20.26 7.84 6.66
C GLU A 208 19.95 8.37 5.25
N GLY A 209 18.69 8.77 5.01
CA GLY A 209 18.21 9.28 3.73
C GLY A 209 17.91 8.20 2.67
N LYS A 210 18.03 6.90 3.02
CA LYS A 210 17.79 5.81 2.05
C LYS A 210 16.32 5.45 1.85
N GLY A 211 15.42 5.89 2.74
CA GLY A 211 13.99 5.60 2.63
C GLY A 211 13.63 4.10 2.68
N SER A 212 12.40 3.79 2.32
CA SER A 212 11.90 2.42 2.10
C SER A 212 11.10 2.36 0.81
N ARG A 213 11.23 1.29 0.05
CA ARG A 213 10.44 1.09 -1.17
C ARG A 213 8.96 0.88 -0.86
N ALA A 214 8.10 1.43 -1.69
CA ALA A 214 6.69 1.07 -1.68
C ALA A 214 6.54 -0.28 -2.40
N VAL A 215 5.85 -1.22 -1.75
CA VAL A 215 5.45 -2.46 -2.39
C VAL A 215 4.06 -2.27 -2.96
N LEU A 216 3.85 -2.78 -4.16
CA LEU A 216 2.73 -2.52 -5.02
C LEU A 216 1.99 -3.81 -5.30
N GLU A 217 0.71 -3.80 -5.04
CA GLU A 217 -0.24 -4.85 -5.38
C GLU A 217 -0.84 -4.52 -6.76
N VAL A 218 -0.58 -5.38 -7.74
CA VAL A 218 -0.84 -5.07 -9.15
C VAL A 218 -1.66 -6.15 -9.82
N ARG A 219 -2.65 -5.72 -10.63
CA ARG A 219 -3.47 -6.61 -11.43
C ARG A 219 -3.86 -5.93 -12.75
N SER A 220 -3.77 -6.66 -13.88
CA SER A 220 -4.48 -6.33 -15.12
C SER A 220 -5.86 -6.97 -15.12
N ARG A 221 -6.84 -6.40 -15.82
CA ARG A 221 -8.22 -6.90 -15.80
C ARG A 221 -8.57 -7.74 -17.02
N GLU A 222 -8.74 -7.10 -18.18
CA GLU A 222 -9.36 -7.73 -19.33
C GLU A 222 -8.35 -8.05 -20.44
N VAL A 223 -7.27 -7.27 -20.51
CA VAL A 223 -6.24 -7.40 -21.55
C VAL A 223 -4.85 -7.47 -20.94
N PRO A 224 -3.90 -8.14 -21.61
CA PRO A 224 -2.50 -8.07 -21.20
C PRO A 224 -2.01 -6.62 -21.25
N PHE A 225 -1.23 -6.23 -20.23
CA PHE A 225 -0.71 -4.87 -20.13
C PHE A 225 0.81 -4.90 -19.98
N ILE A 226 1.52 -4.11 -20.81
CA ILE A 226 2.97 -4.00 -20.74
C ILE A 226 3.34 -2.88 -19.79
N LEU A 227 4.07 -3.22 -18.73
CA LEU A 227 4.75 -2.25 -17.87
C LEU A 227 6.19 -2.08 -18.31
N GLU A 228 6.67 -0.84 -18.29
CA GLU A 228 8.05 -0.49 -18.56
C GLU A 228 8.75 0.07 -17.32
N HIS A 229 10.03 -0.22 -17.15
CA HIS A 229 10.83 0.31 -16.05
C HIS A 229 10.78 1.84 -16.01
N GLY A 230 10.49 2.40 -14.84
CA GLY A 230 10.36 3.84 -14.63
C GLY A 230 9.00 4.43 -15.01
N GLN A 231 8.06 3.62 -15.48
CA GLN A 231 6.68 4.09 -15.70
C GLN A 231 6.03 4.50 -14.37
N VAL A 232 5.40 5.68 -14.34
CA VAL A 232 4.67 6.17 -13.16
C VAL A 232 3.42 5.33 -12.94
N ILE A 233 3.24 4.84 -11.71
CA ILE A 233 2.18 3.90 -11.32
C ILE A 233 1.25 4.43 -10.24
N GLY A 234 1.63 5.47 -9.55
CA GLY A 234 0.85 6.10 -8.49
C GLY A 234 1.51 7.36 -7.96
N ARG A 235 0.83 8.02 -7.04
CA ARG A 235 1.32 9.23 -6.38
C ARG A 235 1.09 9.14 -4.89
N LEU A 236 2.02 9.69 -4.10
CA LEU A 236 1.83 9.89 -2.67
C LEU A 236 1.31 11.30 -2.42
N ILE A 237 0.15 11.37 -1.78
CA ILE A 237 -0.40 12.60 -1.23
C ILE A 237 -0.01 12.66 0.24
N TYR A 238 0.75 13.67 0.61
CA TYR A 238 1.16 13.89 2.00
C TYR A 238 0.09 14.63 2.76
N GLU A 239 -0.09 14.26 4.02
CA GLU A 239 -1.07 14.85 4.93
C GLU A 239 -0.35 15.29 6.21
N ARG A 240 -0.62 16.53 6.65
CA ARG A 240 -0.09 17.01 7.93
C ARG A 240 -0.88 16.42 9.09
N LEU A 241 -0.19 15.93 10.09
CA LEU A 241 -0.80 15.50 11.34
C LEU A 241 -1.11 16.71 12.24
N THR A 242 -2.13 16.55 13.08
CA THR A 242 -2.46 17.55 14.12
C THR A 242 -1.37 17.64 15.18
N ASP A 243 -0.72 16.49 15.44
CA ASP A 243 0.38 16.38 16.39
C ASP A 243 1.33 15.26 15.98
N ARG A 244 2.56 15.29 16.51
CA ARG A 244 3.54 14.23 16.31
C ARG A 244 3.15 13.02 17.15
N PRO A 245 2.97 11.82 16.57
CA PRO A 245 2.64 10.64 17.37
C PRO A 245 3.82 10.24 18.25
N GLU A 246 3.50 9.77 19.47
CA GLU A 246 4.49 9.23 20.41
C GLU A 246 5.16 7.98 19.83
N VAL A 247 4.40 7.18 19.10
CA VAL A 247 4.83 5.92 18.50
C VAL A 247 4.95 6.08 17.00
N LEU A 248 6.16 5.95 16.48
CA LEU A 248 6.46 6.02 15.05
C LEU A 248 6.56 4.63 14.43
N TYR A 249 6.22 4.55 13.16
CA TYR A 249 6.39 3.33 12.38
C TYR A 249 7.85 2.86 12.43
N GLY A 250 8.07 1.60 12.78
CA GLY A 250 9.39 0.97 12.78
C GLY A 250 10.21 1.11 14.06
N LYS A 251 9.81 1.93 15.04
CA LYS A 251 10.57 2.08 16.31
C LYS A 251 10.00 1.30 17.49
N SER A 252 8.69 1.16 17.60
CA SER A 252 8.02 0.54 18.75
C SER A 252 6.76 -0.25 18.37
N LEU A 253 6.20 -0.01 17.21
CA LEU A 253 5.21 -0.90 16.62
C LEU A 253 5.98 -2.04 15.93
N SER A 254 5.53 -3.27 16.11
CA SER A 254 5.99 -4.42 15.32
C SER A 254 5.64 -4.17 13.83
N SER A 255 6.42 -3.30 13.21
CA SER A 255 6.24 -2.99 11.79
C SER A 255 6.90 -4.09 10.98
N ASN A 256 6.09 -4.80 10.21
CA ASN A 256 6.59 -5.89 9.38
C ASN A 256 7.38 -5.39 8.14
N TYR A 257 7.36 -4.09 7.85
CA TYR A 257 7.75 -3.56 6.53
C TYR A 257 8.70 -2.36 6.56
N GLN A 258 9.38 -2.10 7.68
CA GLN A 258 10.44 -1.08 7.75
C GLN A 258 11.70 -1.62 7.03
N ARG A 259 12.42 -0.75 6.31
CA ARG A 259 13.61 -1.08 5.51
C ARG A 259 13.33 -2.13 4.42
N GLN A 260 12.10 -2.22 3.94
CA GLN A 260 11.77 -3.20 2.93
C GLN A 260 12.28 -2.79 1.55
N GLY A 261 12.80 -3.79 0.84
CA GLY A 261 12.81 -3.82 -0.61
C GLY A 261 11.50 -4.44 -1.13
N LEU A 262 11.59 -5.29 -2.14
CA LEU A 262 10.50 -6.15 -2.58
C LEU A 262 10.21 -7.20 -1.49
N ARG A 263 9.02 -7.18 -0.90
CA ARG A 263 8.66 -8.06 0.22
C ARG A 263 7.22 -8.53 0.13
N LEU A 264 7.01 -9.82 0.29
CA LEU A 264 5.69 -10.44 0.39
C LEU A 264 4.99 -10.12 1.71
N SER A 265 3.75 -10.58 1.87
CA SER A 265 3.00 -10.42 3.10
C SER A 265 3.66 -11.16 4.27
N LYS A 266 3.41 -10.66 5.48
CA LYS A 266 3.93 -11.22 6.75
C LYS A 266 3.57 -12.69 7.00
N HIS A 267 2.62 -13.25 6.27
CA HIS A 267 2.17 -14.63 6.40
C HIS A 267 3.20 -15.63 5.87
N PHE A 268 4.01 -15.20 4.92
CA PHE A 268 5.03 -16.04 4.26
C PHE A 268 6.36 -15.99 5.01
N ILE A 269 7.05 -17.13 5.03
CA ILE A 269 8.41 -17.25 5.53
C ILE A 269 9.29 -16.39 4.61
N GLN A 270 9.98 -15.42 5.20
CA GLN A 270 10.92 -14.57 4.48
C GLN A 270 12.29 -15.27 4.50
N GLU A 271 12.84 -15.59 3.37
CA GLU A 271 14.20 -16.07 3.19
C GLU A 271 15.22 -14.94 3.34
#